data_50788dc35d3ebc7cb297d8ffd836e304
#
_entry.id   50788dc35d3ebc7cb297d8ffd836e304
#
_cell.length_a   1.000
_cell.length_b   1.000
_cell.length_c   1.000
_cell.angle_alpha   90.00
_cell.angle_beta   90.00
_cell.angle_gamma   90.00
#
_symmetry.space_group_name_H-M   'P 1'
#
loop_
_entity.id
_entity.type
_entity.pdbx_description
1 polymer ?
#
loop_
_entity_poly.entity_id
_entity_poly.type
_entity_poly.pdbx_seq_one_letter_code
_entity_poly.pdbx_strand_id
1 'polypeptide(L)'
;MTDRTSELLIRLIEATPDPAPGAEVEQLLAEFEVIIAQRAAIIATIAPPLTLSDTDRPLLAELERRQQIWQDALSLALRTVGERRCAATQLRAYAGTP
;
A
#
# COMPACT_ATOMS: atom_id res chain seq x y z
N MET A 1 -3.43 29.39 -9.15
CA MET A 1 -2.24 28.63 -9.53
C MET A 1 -2.05 27.47 -8.57
N THR A 2 -2.17 26.26 -9.07
CA THR A 2 -1.91 25.06 -8.27
C THR A 2 -0.40 24.89 -8.13
N ASP A 3 0.06 24.76 -6.90
CA ASP A 3 1.44 24.49 -6.60
C ASP A 3 1.82 23.09 -7.13
N ARG A 4 3.01 22.94 -7.68
CA ARG A 4 3.54 21.66 -8.17
C ARG A 4 3.50 20.57 -7.11
N THR A 5 3.82 20.94 -5.88
CA THR A 5 3.80 20.01 -4.75
C THR A 5 2.38 19.54 -4.45
N SER A 6 1.41 20.45 -4.46
CA SER A 6 0.00 20.10 -4.26
C SER A 6 -0.52 19.15 -5.34
N GLU A 7 -0.20 19.41 -6.61
CA GLU A 7 -0.58 18.52 -7.73
C GLU A 7 0.02 17.14 -7.56
N LEU A 8 1.30 17.08 -7.18
CA LEU A 8 1.99 15.83 -6.96
C LEU A 8 1.34 15.01 -5.85
N LEU A 9 1.05 15.65 -4.72
CA LEU A 9 0.39 15.01 -3.59
C LEU A 9 -1.00 14.49 -3.98
N ILE A 10 -1.76 15.27 -4.72
CA ILE A 10 -3.08 14.86 -5.22
C ILE A 10 -2.95 13.62 -6.12
N ARG A 11 -1.98 13.59 -7.02
CA ARG A 11 -1.73 12.43 -7.88
C ARG A 11 -1.34 11.20 -7.08
N LEU A 12 -0.50 11.37 -6.07
CA LEU A 12 -0.10 10.26 -5.19
C LEU A 12 -1.30 9.73 -4.39
N ILE A 13 -2.17 10.62 -3.91
CA ILE A 13 -3.40 10.24 -3.21
C ILE A 13 -4.32 9.46 -4.15
N GLU A 14 -4.53 9.93 -5.37
CA GLU A 14 -5.35 9.25 -6.36
C GLU A 14 -4.79 7.89 -6.75
N ALA A 15 -3.46 7.77 -6.77
CA ALA A 15 -2.78 6.50 -7.06
C ALA A 15 -2.81 5.52 -5.88
N THR A 16 -3.25 5.96 -4.71
CA THR A 16 -3.30 5.14 -3.49
C THR A 16 -4.75 5.08 -2.98
N PRO A 17 -5.67 4.40 -3.70
CA PRO A 17 -7.04 4.21 -3.21
C PRO A 17 -7.05 3.31 -2.00
N ASP A 18 -8.09 3.41 -1.17
CA ASP A 18 -8.24 2.53 -0.03
C ASP A 18 -8.41 1.07 -0.50
N PRO A 19 -7.84 0.09 0.23
CA PRO A 19 -8.01 -1.31 -0.15
C PRO A 19 -9.48 -1.73 -0.07
N ALA A 20 -9.91 -2.62 -0.98
CA ALA A 20 -11.26 -3.12 -1.00
C ALA A 20 -11.54 -3.94 0.27
N PRO A 21 -12.66 -3.68 0.98
CA PRO A 21 -13.00 -4.48 2.16
C PRO A 21 -13.25 -5.94 1.79
N GLY A 22 -12.66 -6.85 2.55
CA GLY A 22 -12.81 -8.29 2.31
C GLY A 22 -12.01 -8.83 1.13
N ALA A 23 -11.05 -8.06 0.60
CA ALA A 23 -10.24 -8.51 -0.54
C ALA A 23 -9.35 -9.70 -0.15
N GLU A 24 -9.21 -10.65 -1.08
CA GLU A 24 -8.30 -11.77 -0.93
C GLU A 24 -6.83 -11.29 -0.92
N VAL A 25 -5.95 -12.08 -0.29
CA VAL A 25 -4.53 -11.74 -0.17
C VAL A 25 -3.89 -11.49 -1.53
N GLU A 26 -4.16 -12.36 -2.50
CA GLU A 26 -3.62 -12.25 -3.85
C GLU A 26 -4.10 -10.97 -4.55
N GLN A 27 -5.35 -10.59 -4.33
CA GLN A 27 -5.92 -9.36 -4.88
C GLN A 27 -5.26 -8.13 -4.26
N LEU A 28 -5.07 -8.13 -2.92
CA LEU A 28 -4.40 -7.02 -2.22
C LEU A 28 -2.98 -6.84 -2.73
N LEU A 29 -2.23 -7.94 -2.92
CA LEU A 29 -0.87 -7.87 -3.41
C LEU A 29 -0.81 -7.35 -4.84
N ALA A 30 -1.71 -7.81 -5.71
CA ALA A 30 -1.79 -7.34 -7.10
C ALA A 30 -2.12 -5.85 -7.17
N GLU A 31 -3.08 -5.39 -6.40
CA GLU A 31 -3.45 -3.97 -6.33
C GLU A 31 -2.29 -3.12 -5.80
N PHE A 32 -1.60 -3.62 -4.77
CA PHE A 32 -0.47 -2.90 -4.18
C PHE A 32 0.69 -2.77 -5.17
N GLU A 33 0.97 -3.79 -5.97
CA GLU A 33 1.98 -3.72 -7.02
C GLU A 33 1.67 -2.61 -8.03
N VAL A 34 0.39 -2.49 -8.43
CA VAL A 34 -0.05 -1.43 -9.34
C VAL A 34 0.14 -0.06 -8.69
N ILE A 35 -0.24 0.07 -7.42
CA ILE A 35 -0.08 1.31 -6.65
C ILE A 35 1.39 1.72 -6.61
N ILE A 36 2.29 0.80 -6.27
CA ILE A 36 3.73 1.08 -6.20
C ILE A 36 4.26 1.52 -7.57
N ALA A 37 3.87 0.84 -8.64
CA ALA A 37 4.31 1.19 -10.00
C ALA A 37 3.83 2.58 -10.40
N GLN A 38 2.57 2.91 -10.13
CA GLN A 38 2.02 4.24 -10.43
C GLN A 38 2.70 5.32 -9.61
N ARG A 39 2.92 5.08 -8.32
CA ARG A 39 3.61 6.03 -7.45
C ARG A 39 5.05 6.26 -7.91
N ALA A 40 5.75 5.21 -8.28
CA ALA A 40 7.11 5.33 -8.79
C ALA A 40 7.16 6.17 -10.07
N ALA A 41 6.20 5.99 -10.98
CA ALA A 41 6.10 6.78 -12.20
C ALA A 41 5.85 8.26 -11.88
N ILE A 42 4.98 8.56 -10.91
CA ILE A 42 4.71 9.94 -10.47
C ILE A 42 5.94 10.56 -9.84
N ILE A 43 6.62 9.82 -8.95
CA ILE A 43 7.83 10.30 -8.26
C ILE A 43 8.94 10.57 -9.27
N ALA A 44 9.04 9.76 -10.32
CA ALA A 44 10.05 9.95 -11.38
C ALA A 44 9.88 11.28 -12.14
N THR A 45 8.70 11.90 -12.08
CA THR A 45 8.45 13.20 -12.71
C THR A 45 8.85 14.39 -11.83
N ILE A 46 9.30 14.13 -10.59
CA ILE A 46 9.64 15.18 -9.64
C ILE A 46 10.97 15.81 -9.99
N ALA A 47 10.98 17.14 -10.13
CA ALA A 47 12.21 17.92 -10.24
C ALA A 47 12.47 18.59 -8.88
N PRO A 48 13.54 18.22 -8.16
CA PRO A 48 13.88 18.89 -6.91
C PRO A 48 14.35 20.33 -7.15
N PRO A 49 14.24 21.26 -6.17
CA PRO A 49 13.72 21.02 -4.82
C PRO A 49 12.20 21.16 -4.74
N LEU A 50 11.58 20.31 -3.91
CA LEU A 50 10.17 20.45 -3.58
C LEU A 50 10.03 21.13 -2.22
N THR A 51 9.17 22.13 -2.15
CA THR A 51 8.93 22.86 -0.91
C THR A 51 7.50 22.55 -0.45
N LEU A 52 7.36 22.02 0.76
CA LEU A 52 6.06 21.80 1.37
C LEU A 52 5.57 23.10 1.99
N SER A 53 4.37 23.51 1.63
CA SER A 53 3.70 24.67 2.22
C SER A 53 2.67 24.20 3.25
N ASP A 54 2.13 25.15 4.03
CA ASP A 54 1.09 24.83 5.01
C ASP A 54 -0.17 24.27 4.35
N THR A 55 -0.46 24.68 3.10
CA THR A 55 -1.59 24.16 2.33
C THR A 55 -1.40 22.71 1.91
N ASP A 56 -0.16 22.21 1.90
CA ASP A 56 0.14 20.83 1.52
C ASP A 56 0.00 19.86 2.70
N ARG A 57 0.00 20.35 3.93
CA ARG A 57 -0.08 19.51 5.13
C ARG A 57 -1.31 18.60 5.17
N PRO A 58 -2.53 19.08 4.86
CA PRO A 58 -3.70 18.20 4.83
C PRO A 58 -3.59 17.11 3.76
N LEU A 59 -2.99 17.43 2.61
CA LEU A 59 -2.76 16.47 1.54
C LEU A 59 -1.76 15.40 1.96
N LEU A 60 -0.68 15.81 2.59
CA LEU A 60 0.32 14.89 3.10
C LEU A 60 -0.28 13.96 4.16
N ALA A 61 -1.09 14.52 5.08
CA ALA A 61 -1.78 13.74 6.11
C ALA A 61 -2.72 12.70 5.51
N GLU A 62 -3.46 13.05 4.45
CA GLU A 62 -4.33 12.10 3.74
C GLU A 62 -3.53 11.00 3.07
N LEU A 63 -2.41 11.34 2.44
CA LEU A 63 -1.54 10.35 1.83
C LEU A 63 -0.97 9.39 2.87
N GLU A 64 -0.51 9.91 4.00
CA GLU A 64 0.01 9.09 5.11
C GLU A 64 -1.06 8.17 5.67
N ARG A 65 -2.30 8.67 5.80
CA ARG A 65 -3.44 7.87 6.25
C ARG A 65 -3.68 6.68 5.33
N ARG A 66 -3.69 6.91 4.02
CA ARG A 66 -3.89 5.83 3.03
C ARG A 66 -2.74 4.85 3.04
N GLN A 67 -1.51 5.32 3.17
CA GLN A 67 -0.34 4.46 3.30
C GLN A 67 -0.43 3.56 4.53
N GLN A 68 -0.86 4.12 5.66
CA GLN A 68 -1.00 3.37 6.91
C GLN A 68 -2.07 2.28 6.78
N ILE A 69 -3.20 2.59 6.14
CA ILE A 69 -4.25 1.61 5.89
C ILE A 69 -3.72 0.43 5.05
N TRP A 70 -2.94 0.73 4.00
CA TRP A 70 -2.32 -0.31 3.18
C TRP A 70 -1.29 -1.13 3.95
N GLN A 71 -0.46 -0.49 4.77
CA GLN A 71 0.51 -1.19 5.61
C GLN A 71 -0.19 -2.15 6.56
N ASP A 72 -1.28 -1.70 7.19
CA ASP A 72 -2.05 -2.53 8.12
C ASP A 72 -2.71 -3.71 7.38
N ALA A 73 -3.29 -3.46 6.21
CA ALA A 73 -3.92 -4.50 5.38
C ALA A 73 -2.90 -5.54 4.92
N LEU A 74 -1.73 -5.10 4.47
CA LEU A 74 -0.66 -6.00 4.02
C LEU A 74 -0.07 -6.79 5.18
N SER A 75 0.11 -6.18 6.34
CA SER A 75 0.60 -6.86 7.53
C SER A 75 -0.35 -7.97 7.97
N LEU A 76 -1.66 -7.69 7.94
CA LEU A 76 -2.67 -8.69 8.24
C LEU A 76 -2.66 -9.82 7.21
N ALA A 77 -2.52 -9.48 5.92
CA ALA A 77 -2.45 -10.46 4.84
C ALA A 77 -1.24 -11.38 4.99
N LEU A 78 -0.07 -10.83 5.32
CA LEU A 78 1.15 -11.59 5.55
C LEU A 78 1.01 -12.52 6.76
N ARG A 79 0.36 -12.05 7.83
CA ARG A 79 0.08 -12.87 9.01
C ARG A 79 -0.83 -14.04 8.64
N THR A 80 -1.86 -13.79 7.87
CA THR A 80 -2.80 -14.82 7.41
C THR A 80 -2.09 -15.88 6.56
N VAL A 81 -1.21 -15.47 5.65
CA VAL A 81 -0.39 -16.40 4.86
C VAL A 81 0.53 -17.23 5.76
N GLY A 82 1.17 -16.58 6.73
CA GLY A 82 2.02 -17.27 7.70
C GLY A 82 1.26 -18.31 8.51
N GLU A 83 0.05 -17.98 8.98
CA GLU A 83 -0.80 -18.91 9.71
C GLU A 83 -1.23 -20.09 8.84
N ARG A 84 -1.59 -19.87 7.59
CA ARG A 84 -1.95 -20.90 6.62
C ARG A 84 -0.76 -21.83 6.37
N ARG A 85 0.45 -21.29 6.24
CA ARG A 85 1.66 -22.09 6.05
C ARG A 85 1.96 -22.95 7.27
N CYS A 86 1.82 -22.40 8.48
CA CYS A 86 1.99 -23.15 9.72
C CYS A 86 0.99 -24.30 9.82
N ALA A 87 -0.28 -24.04 9.52
CA ALA A 87 -1.33 -25.05 9.52
C ALA A 87 -1.02 -26.16 8.49
N ALA A 88 -0.61 -25.79 7.29
CA ALA A 88 -0.24 -26.76 6.24
C ALA A 88 0.96 -27.61 6.66
N THR A 89 1.95 -27.03 7.31
CA THR A 89 3.13 -27.73 7.82
C THR A 89 2.72 -28.73 8.90
N GLN A 90 1.86 -28.33 9.82
CA GLN A 90 1.34 -29.22 10.87
C GLN A 90 0.55 -30.38 10.28
N LEU A 91 -0.32 -30.13 9.31
CA LEU A 91 -1.08 -31.17 8.64
C LEU A 91 -0.17 -32.15 7.92
N ARG A 92 0.89 -31.70 7.28
CA ARG A 92 1.88 -32.56 6.63
C ARG A 92 2.61 -33.42 7.65
N ALA A 93 2.96 -32.83 8.79
CA ALA A 93 3.62 -33.59 9.87
C ALA A 93 2.71 -34.70 10.39
N TYR A 94 1.42 -34.45 10.55
CA TYR A 94 0.44 -35.48 10.94
C TYR A 94 0.26 -36.54 9.85
N ALA A 95 0.18 -36.12 8.60
CA ALA A 95 -0.01 -37.06 7.48
C ALA A 95 1.21 -37.89 7.20
N GLY A 96 2.42 -37.38 7.54
CA GLY A 96 3.68 -38.10 7.35
C GLY A 96 4.08 -39.03 8.47
N THR A 97 3.32 -39.13 9.56
CA THR A 97 3.62 -40.07 10.67
C THR A 97 2.99 -41.41 10.33
N PRO A 98 3.82 -42.47 10.20
CA PRO A 98 3.30 -43.83 10.03
C PRO A 98 2.58 -44.34 11.27
#